data_3923f1dfda04566fcd8b561cdf458d71
#
_entry.id   3923f1dfda04566fcd8b561cdf458d71
#
_cell.length_a   1.000
_cell.length_b   1.000
_cell.length_c   1.000
_cell.angle_alpha   90.00
_cell.angle_beta   90.00
_cell.angle_gamma   90.00
#
_symmetry.space_group_name_H-M   'P 1'
#
loop_
_entity.id
_entity.type
_entity.pdbx_description
1 polymer ?
#
loop_
_entity_poly.entity_id
_entity_poly.type
_entity_poly.pdbx_seq_one_letter_code
_entity_poly.pdbx_strand_id
1 'polypeptide(L)'
;MEIKYTPWRMRYIKRGETPDEGCVFCAMATADGTDDAERLVLYRGQYCFVVMNLYPYNTAHLMVVPYLHVADLAALDRTVASELFYITQQSVGILQTEYAPHGFNLGMNLGRVAGAGIADHLHMHIVPRWNGDTNFMPVIGDTKLIPEALDETYARLRPHFAALSSVSDQSAQPDDVPQTASE
;
A
#
# COMPACT_ATOMS: atom_id res chain seq x y z
N MET A 1 0.96 -16.77 24.57
CA MET A 1 0.75 -16.12 23.27
C MET A 1 -0.74 -16.04 23.06
N GLU A 2 -1.30 -14.85 23.08
CA GLU A 2 -2.75 -14.63 22.97
C GLU A 2 -3.14 -14.66 21.49
N ILE A 3 -4.07 -15.52 21.11
CA ILE A 3 -4.58 -15.63 19.74
C ILE A 3 -5.71 -14.63 19.58
N LYS A 4 -5.54 -13.60 18.77
CA LYS A 4 -6.59 -12.64 18.43
C LYS A 4 -7.30 -13.08 17.15
N TYR A 5 -8.58 -13.34 17.26
CA TYR A 5 -9.44 -13.66 16.12
C TYR A 5 -9.84 -12.37 15.39
N THR A 6 -9.70 -12.37 14.06
CA THR A 6 -10.13 -11.27 13.18
C THR A 6 -11.14 -11.81 12.17
N PRO A 7 -12.44 -12.03 12.55
CA PRO A 7 -13.44 -12.70 11.71
C PRO A 7 -13.69 -11.99 10.37
N TRP A 8 -13.54 -10.67 10.31
CA TRP A 8 -13.65 -9.86 9.10
C TRP A 8 -12.55 -10.21 8.07
N ARG A 9 -11.37 -10.58 8.54
CA ARG A 9 -10.24 -11.02 7.68
C ARG A 9 -10.52 -12.36 7.00
N MET A 10 -11.31 -13.24 7.62
CA MET A 10 -11.70 -14.52 7.02
C MET A 10 -12.63 -14.37 5.81
N ARG A 11 -13.46 -13.32 5.75
CA ARG A 11 -14.26 -13.03 4.55
C ARG A 11 -13.37 -12.62 3.37
N TYR A 12 -12.29 -11.92 3.65
CA TYR A 12 -11.28 -11.52 2.68
C TYR A 12 -10.47 -12.72 2.16
N ILE A 13 -10.00 -13.56 3.09
CA ILE A 13 -9.24 -14.79 2.74
C ILE A 13 -10.11 -15.74 1.89
N LYS A 14 -11.38 -15.90 2.25
CA LYS A 14 -12.32 -16.74 1.49
C LYS A 14 -12.67 -16.19 0.09
N ARG A 15 -12.66 -14.87 -0.11
CA ARG A 15 -12.85 -14.27 -1.44
C ARG A 15 -11.65 -14.51 -2.37
N GLY A 16 -10.44 -14.60 -1.83
CA GLY A 16 -9.24 -14.95 -2.60
C GLY A 16 -9.15 -16.44 -2.99
N GLU A 17 -10.10 -17.27 -2.54
CA GLU A 17 -10.16 -18.71 -2.83
C GLU A 17 -11.20 -19.07 -3.92
N THR A 18 -11.93 -18.10 -4.48
CA THR A 18 -12.83 -18.39 -5.62
C THR A 18 -11.99 -18.56 -6.89
N PRO A 19 -11.95 -19.75 -7.49
CA PRO A 19 -11.08 -20.05 -8.64
C PRO A 19 -11.41 -19.28 -9.91
N ASP A 20 -12.54 -18.56 -9.96
CA ASP A 20 -13.08 -17.93 -11.17
C ASP A 20 -12.79 -16.42 -11.33
N GLU A 21 -12.27 -15.73 -10.30
CA GLU A 21 -12.10 -14.26 -10.39
C GLU A 21 -10.67 -13.78 -10.67
N GLY A 22 -9.68 -14.67 -10.74
CA GLY A 22 -8.28 -14.29 -10.99
C GLY A 22 -7.67 -13.41 -9.90
N CYS A 23 -6.50 -12.81 -10.16
CA CYS A 23 -5.83 -11.92 -9.23
C CYS A 23 -6.45 -10.51 -9.28
N VAL A 24 -6.93 -10.01 -8.14
CA VAL A 24 -7.52 -8.67 -8.04
C VAL A 24 -6.54 -7.54 -8.44
N PHE A 25 -5.26 -7.69 -8.15
CA PHE A 25 -4.25 -6.71 -8.56
C PHE A 25 -4.00 -6.74 -10.07
N CYS A 26 -4.02 -7.93 -10.70
CA CYS A 26 -3.95 -8.03 -12.16
C CYS A 26 -5.16 -7.37 -12.82
N ALA A 27 -6.36 -7.54 -12.25
CA ALA A 27 -7.57 -6.89 -12.75
C ALA A 27 -7.50 -5.35 -12.63
N MET A 28 -6.85 -4.82 -11.58
CA MET A 28 -6.57 -3.39 -11.46
C MET A 28 -5.48 -2.93 -12.43
N ALA A 29 -4.43 -3.75 -12.62
CA ALA A 29 -3.30 -3.46 -13.49
C ALA A 29 -3.69 -3.31 -14.97
N THR A 30 -4.65 -4.13 -15.43
CA THR A 30 -5.11 -4.16 -16.82
C THR A 30 -6.25 -3.19 -17.12
N ALA A 31 -6.85 -2.56 -16.11
CA ALA A 31 -7.90 -1.56 -16.27
C ALA A 31 -7.36 -0.28 -16.92
N ASP A 32 -8.18 0.37 -17.74
CA ASP A 32 -7.83 1.61 -18.48
C ASP A 32 -7.78 2.88 -17.61
N GLY A 33 -8.04 2.75 -16.31
CA GLY A 33 -8.04 3.85 -15.35
C GLY A 33 -9.38 4.56 -15.20
N THR A 34 -10.40 4.25 -15.98
CA THR A 34 -11.75 4.86 -15.88
C THR A 34 -12.40 4.53 -14.53
N ASP A 35 -12.12 3.35 -13.99
CA ASP A 35 -12.69 2.82 -12.73
C ASP A 35 -11.75 3.03 -11.53
N ASP A 36 -10.72 3.86 -11.66
CA ASP A 36 -9.70 4.02 -10.58
C ASP A 36 -10.31 4.46 -9.26
N ALA A 37 -11.30 5.33 -9.28
CA ALA A 37 -11.99 5.77 -8.06
C ALA A 37 -12.76 4.62 -7.38
N GLU A 38 -13.47 3.79 -8.14
CA GLU A 38 -14.21 2.65 -7.61
C GLU A 38 -13.28 1.57 -7.06
N ARG A 39 -12.11 1.41 -7.69
CA ARG A 39 -11.06 0.46 -7.29
C ARG A 39 -10.08 1.02 -6.26
N LEU A 40 -10.26 2.31 -5.87
CA LEU A 40 -9.39 3.02 -4.93
C LEU A 40 -7.92 3.13 -5.41
N VAL A 41 -7.68 3.15 -6.71
CA VAL A 41 -6.35 3.35 -7.30
C VAL A 41 -6.03 4.83 -7.33
N LEU A 42 -4.95 5.22 -6.63
CA LEU A 42 -4.54 6.62 -6.46
C LEU A 42 -3.54 7.08 -7.52
N TYR A 43 -2.69 6.18 -8.00
CA TYR A 43 -1.60 6.52 -8.91
C TYR A 43 -1.22 5.32 -9.78
N ARG A 44 -0.86 5.61 -11.04
CA ARG A 44 -0.32 4.64 -11.99
C ARG A 44 1.05 5.10 -12.47
N GLY A 45 2.12 4.42 -12.00
CA GLY A 45 3.49 4.61 -12.46
C GLY A 45 3.79 3.78 -13.71
N GLN A 46 5.06 3.64 -14.01
CA GLN A 46 5.52 2.87 -15.18
C GLN A 46 5.47 1.36 -14.92
N TYR A 47 5.86 0.92 -13.73
CA TYR A 47 5.96 -0.50 -13.35
C TYR A 47 5.09 -0.85 -12.16
N CYS A 48 4.64 0.13 -11.39
CA CYS A 48 3.86 -0.05 -10.17
C CYS A 48 2.68 0.93 -10.11
N PHE A 49 1.68 0.59 -9.33
CA PHE A 49 0.57 1.48 -9.01
C PHE A 49 0.35 1.57 -7.50
N VAL A 50 -0.33 2.64 -7.07
CA VAL A 50 -0.72 2.83 -5.66
C VAL A 50 -2.23 2.62 -5.54
N VAL A 51 -2.62 1.78 -4.60
CA VAL A 51 -4.02 1.49 -4.28
C VAL A 51 -4.25 1.58 -2.78
N MET A 52 -5.41 2.07 -2.36
CA MET A 52 -5.81 2.00 -0.96
C MET A 52 -6.24 0.58 -0.60
N ASN A 53 -5.90 0.16 0.62
CA ASN A 53 -6.37 -1.14 1.09
C ASN A 53 -7.86 -1.06 1.43
N LEU A 54 -8.67 -1.90 0.78
CA LEU A 54 -10.12 -2.00 1.03
C LEU A 54 -10.45 -2.45 2.48
N TYR A 55 -9.49 -3.15 3.12
CA TYR A 55 -9.59 -3.59 4.52
C TYR A 55 -8.44 -2.99 5.34
N PRO A 56 -8.46 -1.67 5.59
CA PRO A 56 -7.31 -0.97 6.10
C PRO A 56 -6.97 -1.39 7.54
N TYR A 57 -5.69 -1.49 7.85
CA TYR A 57 -5.22 -1.69 9.22
C TYR A 57 -5.30 -0.40 10.02
N ASN A 58 -5.22 0.75 9.35
CA ASN A 58 -5.38 2.08 9.91
C ASN A 58 -5.85 3.04 8.82
N THR A 59 -6.27 4.27 9.17
CA THR A 59 -6.62 5.32 8.20
C THR A 59 -5.50 5.50 7.20
N ALA A 60 -5.85 5.70 5.92
CA ALA A 60 -4.92 5.89 4.82
C ALA A 60 -3.87 4.77 4.64
N HIS A 61 -4.26 3.52 4.89
CA HIS A 61 -3.44 2.35 4.58
C HIS A 61 -3.35 2.16 3.07
N LEU A 62 -2.16 2.36 2.53
CA LEU A 62 -1.86 2.23 1.09
C LEU A 62 -1.08 0.96 0.81
N MET A 63 -1.14 0.54 -0.45
CA MET A 63 -0.28 -0.51 -1.00
C MET A 63 0.35 0.00 -2.30
N VAL A 64 1.65 -0.28 -2.49
CA VAL A 64 2.34 -0.13 -3.78
C VAL A 64 2.48 -1.51 -4.39
N VAL A 65 1.97 -1.66 -5.61
CA VAL A 65 1.79 -2.96 -6.26
C VAL A 65 2.44 -2.93 -7.64
N PRO A 66 3.36 -3.86 -7.96
CA PRO A 66 3.88 -4.01 -9.33
C PRO A 66 2.76 -4.42 -10.31
N TYR A 67 2.83 -3.99 -11.57
CA TYR A 67 1.96 -4.53 -12.62
C TYR A 67 2.26 -6.01 -12.91
N LEU A 68 3.53 -6.39 -12.71
CA LEU A 68 3.96 -7.77 -12.89
C LEU A 68 3.36 -8.67 -11.82
N HIS A 69 2.66 -9.74 -12.24
CA HIS A 69 2.18 -10.78 -11.34
C HIS A 69 3.35 -11.65 -10.86
N VAL A 70 3.84 -11.37 -9.69
CA VAL A 70 4.98 -12.07 -9.06
C VAL A 70 4.78 -12.16 -7.55
N ALA A 71 5.08 -13.30 -6.97
CA ALA A 71 4.97 -13.55 -5.53
C ALA A 71 6.28 -13.31 -4.78
N ASP A 72 7.41 -13.45 -5.47
CA ASP A 72 8.74 -13.45 -4.89
C ASP A 72 9.46 -12.12 -5.11
N LEU A 73 9.88 -11.49 -4.03
CA LEU A 73 10.66 -10.26 -4.06
C LEU A 73 12.01 -10.45 -4.79
N ALA A 74 12.64 -11.63 -4.67
CA ALA A 74 13.90 -11.93 -5.31
C ALA A 74 13.78 -12.07 -6.85
N ALA A 75 12.56 -12.29 -7.36
CA ALA A 75 12.27 -12.38 -8.78
C ALA A 75 11.94 -11.02 -9.43
N LEU A 76 11.84 -9.94 -8.63
CA LEU A 76 11.63 -8.61 -9.19
C LEU A 76 12.86 -8.12 -9.93
N ASP A 77 12.65 -7.60 -11.15
CA ASP A 77 13.65 -6.83 -11.84
C ASP A 77 14.06 -5.59 -11.03
N ARG A 78 15.34 -5.20 -11.12
CA ARG A 78 15.89 -4.06 -10.39
C ARG A 78 15.13 -2.76 -10.68
N THR A 79 14.69 -2.56 -11.91
CA THR A 79 13.95 -1.36 -12.33
C THR A 79 12.59 -1.28 -11.63
N VAL A 80 11.87 -2.40 -11.61
CA VAL A 80 10.57 -2.51 -10.92
C VAL A 80 10.75 -2.32 -9.41
N ALA A 81 11.76 -2.95 -8.82
CA ALA A 81 12.07 -2.79 -7.40
C ALA A 81 12.42 -1.34 -7.05
N SER A 82 13.20 -0.66 -7.90
CA SER A 82 13.56 0.75 -7.69
C SER A 82 12.34 1.66 -7.72
N GLU A 83 11.44 1.49 -8.68
CA GLU A 83 10.21 2.28 -8.76
C GLU A 83 9.27 1.98 -7.59
N LEU A 84 9.14 0.72 -7.17
CA LEU A 84 8.34 0.33 -6.02
C LEU A 84 8.78 1.06 -4.76
N PHE A 85 10.09 1.12 -4.49
CA PHE A 85 10.62 1.85 -3.33
C PHE A 85 10.51 3.36 -3.50
N TYR A 86 10.73 3.90 -4.70
CA TYR A 86 10.55 5.33 -4.96
C TYR A 86 9.11 5.77 -4.72
N ILE A 87 8.12 5.06 -5.28
CA ILE A 87 6.70 5.36 -5.08
C ILE A 87 6.32 5.20 -3.59
N THR A 88 6.89 4.22 -2.88
CA THR A 88 6.71 4.07 -1.43
C THR A 88 7.19 5.32 -0.69
N GLN A 89 8.38 5.83 -1.03
CA GLN A 89 8.93 7.05 -0.46
C GLN A 89 8.03 8.27 -0.72
N GLN A 90 7.57 8.45 -1.96
CA GLN A 90 6.64 9.53 -2.31
C GLN A 90 5.32 9.43 -1.55
N SER A 91 4.77 8.22 -1.44
CA SER A 91 3.54 7.96 -0.69
C SER A 91 3.69 8.30 0.79
N VAL A 92 4.83 7.97 1.42
CA VAL A 92 5.13 8.36 2.80
C VAL A 92 5.16 9.89 2.94
N GLY A 93 5.80 10.62 2.01
CA GLY A 93 5.84 12.08 2.02
C GLY A 93 4.45 12.71 1.92
N ILE A 94 3.59 12.21 1.03
CA ILE A 94 2.19 12.65 0.89
C ILE A 94 1.43 12.41 2.19
N LEU A 95 1.51 11.20 2.75
CA LEU A 95 0.81 10.86 3.98
C LEU A 95 1.33 11.66 5.18
N GLN A 96 2.62 11.97 5.22
CA GLN A 96 3.20 12.82 6.27
C GLN A 96 2.61 14.24 6.22
N THR A 97 2.44 14.79 5.03
CA THR A 97 1.87 16.13 4.82
C THR A 97 0.38 16.17 5.16
N GLU A 98 -0.39 15.18 4.69
CA GLU A 98 -1.86 15.20 4.77
C GLU A 98 -2.41 14.74 6.12
N TYR A 99 -1.75 13.80 6.77
CA TYR A 99 -2.25 13.15 7.98
C TYR A 99 -1.39 13.35 9.22
N ALA A 100 -0.17 13.89 9.06
CA ALA A 100 0.80 14.10 10.14
C ALA A 100 0.88 12.89 11.11
N PRO A 101 1.08 11.65 10.62
CA PRO A 101 1.19 10.50 11.49
C PRO A 101 2.46 10.59 12.35
N HIS A 102 2.45 9.91 13.49
CA HIS A 102 3.62 9.84 14.37
C HIS A 102 4.69 8.86 13.90
N GLY A 103 4.34 8.01 12.93
CA GLY A 103 5.25 7.03 12.32
C GLY A 103 4.55 6.19 11.27
N PHE A 104 5.29 5.24 10.70
CA PHE A 104 4.81 4.30 9.67
C PHE A 104 5.27 2.88 9.95
N ASN A 105 4.43 1.92 9.59
CA ASN A 105 4.89 0.55 9.36
C ASN A 105 4.91 0.31 7.84
N LEU A 106 6.09 -0.04 7.33
CA LEU A 106 6.30 -0.41 5.92
C LEU A 106 6.68 -1.89 5.87
N GLY A 107 6.13 -2.64 4.93
CA GLY A 107 6.50 -4.05 4.82
C GLY A 107 5.70 -4.83 3.79
N MET A 108 6.21 -6.03 3.46
CA MET A 108 5.58 -7.00 2.58
C MET A 108 5.35 -8.30 3.32
N ASN A 109 4.22 -8.96 3.05
CA ASN A 109 3.97 -10.31 3.51
C ASN A 109 4.32 -11.28 2.37
N LEU A 110 5.43 -12.01 2.52
CA LEU A 110 5.87 -12.97 1.51
C LEU A 110 5.36 -14.36 1.87
N GLY A 111 4.41 -14.85 1.08
CA GLY A 111 3.76 -16.15 1.29
C GLY A 111 2.64 -16.14 2.33
N ARG A 112 1.82 -17.19 2.31
CA ARG A 112 0.64 -17.33 3.18
C ARG A 112 0.98 -17.37 4.67
N VAL A 113 2.07 -18.03 5.04
CA VAL A 113 2.51 -18.15 6.45
C VAL A 113 2.92 -16.82 7.06
N ALA A 114 3.32 -15.84 6.23
CA ALA A 114 3.62 -14.47 6.64
C ALA A 114 2.36 -13.60 6.78
N GLY A 115 1.18 -14.13 6.46
CA GLY A 115 -0.08 -13.42 6.57
C GLY A 115 -0.51 -12.68 5.30
N ALA A 116 0.05 -13.02 4.13
CA ALA A 116 -0.40 -12.48 2.85
C ALA A 116 -1.84 -12.91 2.57
N GLY A 117 -2.74 -11.95 2.39
CA GLY A 117 -4.11 -12.18 1.94
C GLY A 117 -4.16 -12.51 0.44
N ILE A 118 -3.27 -11.91 -0.34
CA ILE A 118 -3.01 -12.19 -1.76
C ILE A 118 -1.54 -12.62 -1.83
N ALA A 119 -1.29 -13.94 -1.72
CA ALA A 119 0.07 -14.47 -1.60
C ALA A 119 0.83 -14.50 -2.93
N ASP A 120 0.10 -14.54 -4.04
CA ASP A 120 0.66 -14.78 -5.37
C ASP A 120 1.00 -13.47 -6.11
N HIS A 121 0.71 -12.33 -5.50
CA HIS A 121 1.02 -11.02 -6.07
C HIS A 121 1.63 -10.10 -5.01
N LEU A 122 2.90 -9.76 -5.22
CA LEU A 122 3.69 -8.93 -4.31
C LEU A 122 3.08 -7.53 -4.14
N HIS A 123 3.05 -7.04 -2.91
CA HIS A 123 2.60 -5.68 -2.60
C HIS A 123 3.26 -5.16 -1.34
N MET A 124 3.68 -3.90 -1.38
CA MET A 124 4.26 -3.17 -0.26
C MET A 124 3.17 -2.43 0.50
N HIS A 125 2.98 -2.76 1.77
CA HIS A 125 2.09 -2.03 2.67
C HIS A 125 2.73 -0.76 3.22
N ILE A 126 1.95 0.33 3.28
CA ILE A 126 2.29 1.59 3.92
C ILE A 126 1.18 1.90 4.92
N VAL A 127 1.47 1.78 6.21
CA VAL A 127 0.48 1.94 7.28
C VAL A 127 0.87 3.10 8.17
N PRO A 128 0.18 4.26 8.08
CA PRO A 128 0.37 5.35 9.03
C PRO A 128 0.01 4.95 10.44
N ARG A 129 0.75 5.48 11.43
CA ARG A 129 0.59 5.16 12.85
C ARG A 129 0.49 6.41 13.70
N TRP A 130 -0.39 6.39 14.68
CA TRP A 130 -0.56 7.47 15.67
C TRP A 130 -0.45 6.93 17.08
N ASN A 131 -0.01 7.77 18.01
CA ASN A 131 -0.09 7.45 19.41
C ASN A 131 -1.56 7.22 19.81
N GLY A 132 -1.85 6.07 20.41
CA GLY A 132 -3.22 5.72 20.78
C GLY A 132 -4.10 5.17 19.64
N ASP A 133 -3.55 4.85 18.48
CA ASP A 133 -4.28 4.21 17.37
C ASP A 133 -4.74 2.77 17.70
N THR A 134 -4.33 2.26 18.85
CA THR A 134 -4.78 0.98 19.39
C THR A 134 -5.48 1.25 20.74
N ASN A 135 -6.71 0.79 20.89
CA ASN A 135 -7.50 0.91 22.10
C ASN A 135 -8.05 -0.47 22.55
N PHE A 136 -8.95 -0.49 23.51
CA PHE A 136 -9.50 -1.75 24.02
C PHE A 136 -10.53 -2.41 23.09
N MET A 137 -11.10 -1.70 22.12
CA MET A 137 -12.17 -2.21 21.23
C MET A 137 -11.75 -3.46 20.44
N PRO A 138 -10.53 -3.58 19.87
CA PRO A 138 -10.08 -4.81 19.21
C PRO A 138 -9.97 -5.99 20.19
N VAL A 139 -9.76 -5.72 21.49
CA VAL A 139 -9.56 -6.77 22.51
C VAL A 139 -10.89 -7.23 23.07
N ILE A 140 -11.80 -6.32 23.38
CA ILE A 140 -13.08 -6.62 24.05
C ILE A 140 -14.21 -6.80 23.05
N GLY A 141 -14.23 -5.98 21.98
CA GLY A 141 -15.33 -5.94 21.01
C GLY A 141 -14.99 -6.57 19.66
N ASP A 142 -13.79 -7.15 19.49
CA ASP A 142 -13.29 -7.67 18.21
C ASP A 142 -13.53 -6.69 17.03
N THR A 143 -13.46 -5.38 17.33
CA THR A 143 -13.82 -4.31 16.42
C THR A 143 -12.71 -3.28 16.36
N LYS A 144 -12.19 -2.98 15.18
CA LYS A 144 -11.30 -1.84 14.95
C LYS A 144 -12.10 -0.69 14.34
N LEU A 145 -12.02 0.47 14.98
CA LEU A 145 -12.60 1.70 14.46
C LEU A 145 -11.61 2.37 13.51
N ILE A 146 -12.08 2.67 12.30
CA ILE A 146 -11.36 3.50 11.32
C ILE A 146 -12.16 4.81 11.26
N PRO A 147 -11.56 5.95 11.64
CA PRO A 147 -12.32 7.19 11.85
C PRO A 147 -12.70 7.94 10.56
N GLU A 148 -12.16 7.56 9.41
CA GLU A 148 -12.41 8.18 8.11
C GLU A 148 -12.89 7.13 7.11
N ALA A 149 -13.90 7.47 6.30
CA ALA A 149 -14.41 6.59 5.25
C ALA A 149 -13.41 6.49 4.08
N LEU A 150 -13.46 5.37 3.33
CA LEU A 150 -12.51 5.13 2.25
C LEU A 150 -12.63 6.14 1.10
N ASP A 151 -13.85 6.55 0.78
CA ASP A 151 -14.13 7.55 -0.25
C ASP A 151 -13.63 8.95 0.14
N GLU A 152 -13.76 9.33 1.41
CA GLU A 152 -13.19 10.57 1.95
C GLU A 152 -11.67 10.55 1.90
N THR A 153 -11.05 9.44 2.34
CA THR A 153 -9.60 9.24 2.27
C THR A 153 -9.12 9.29 0.81
N TYR A 154 -9.84 8.64 -0.12
CA TYR A 154 -9.51 8.67 -1.54
C TYR A 154 -9.57 10.08 -2.11
N ALA A 155 -10.67 10.79 -1.87
CA ALA A 155 -10.86 12.17 -2.36
C ALA A 155 -9.79 13.13 -1.85
N ARG A 156 -9.33 12.94 -0.61
CA ARG A 156 -8.25 13.72 0.01
C ARG A 156 -6.90 13.44 -0.64
N LEU A 157 -6.55 12.17 -0.86
CA LEU A 157 -5.24 11.75 -1.34
C LEU A 157 -5.07 11.90 -2.86
N ARG A 158 -6.13 11.67 -3.64
CA ARG A 158 -6.05 11.62 -5.10
C ARG A 158 -5.39 12.84 -5.75
N PRO A 159 -5.65 14.11 -5.32
CA PRO A 159 -4.99 15.28 -5.90
C PRO A 159 -3.47 15.27 -5.73
N HIS A 160 -2.96 14.81 -4.59
CA HIS A 160 -1.51 14.75 -4.31
C HIS A 160 -0.82 13.70 -5.18
N PHE A 161 -1.45 12.56 -5.36
CA PHE A 161 -0.95 11.51 -6.25
C PHE A 161 -1.04 11.91 -7.71
N ALA A 162 -2.05 12.71 -8.12
CA ALA A 162 -2.13 13.24 -9.48
C ALA A 162 -1.01 14.25 -9.81
N ALA A 163 -0.44 14.88 -8.79
CA ALA A 163 0.68 15.82 -8.95
C ALA A 163 2.06 15.14 -9.00
N LEU A 164 2.14 13.81 -8.75
CA LEU A 164 3.40 13.08 -8.88
C LEU A 164 3.82 13.02 -10.36
N SER A 165 5.00 13.54 -10.64
CA SER A 165 5.65 13.35 -11.94
C SER A 165 6.07 11.89 -12.11
N SER A 166 5.98 11.36 -13.33
CA SER A 166 6.52 10.03 -13.62
C SER A 166 8.03 10.00 -13.37
N VAL A 167 8.55 8.85 -12.91
CA VAL A 167 9.99 8.65 -12.61
C VAL A 167 10.90 9.01 -13.80
N SER A 168 10.38 8.99 -15.04
CA SER A 168 11.10 9.36 -16.25
C SER A 168 11.58 10.82 -16.30
N ASP A 169 10.95 11.73 -15.53
CA ASP A 169 11.32 13.15 -15.51
C ASP A 169 12.48 13.49 -14.57
N GLN A 170 12.89 12.57 -13.68
CA GLN A 170 13.91 12.82 -12.66
C GLN A 170 15.28 12.19 -12.94
N SER A 171 15.48 11.54 -14.08
CA SER A 171 16.76 10.90 -14.43
C SER A 171 17.89 11.84 -14.86
N ALA A 172 17.81 13.14 -14.60
CA ALA A 172 18.75 14.16 -15.05
C ALA A 172 19.38 15.01 -13.93
N GLN A 173 19.64 14.46 -12.76
CA GLN A 173 20.61 15.09 -11.83
C GLN A 173 21.53 14.04 -11.25
N PRO A 174 22.82 14.02 -11.68
CA PRO A 174 23.87 13.31 -10.97
C PRO A 174 24.34 14.13 -9.76
N ASP A 175 24.43 13.42 -8.62
CA ASP A 175 25.41 13.66 -7.56
C ASP A 175 25.43 14.99 -6.81
N ASP A 176 24.64 15.09 -5.75
CA ASP A 176 25.10 15.76 -4.53
C ASP A 176 24.83 14.83 -3.32
N VAL A 177 25.74 13.89 -3.12
CA VAL A 177 25.84 13.15 -1.86
C VAL A 177 26.48 14.09 -0.85
N PRO A 178 25.77 14.54 0.20
CA PRO A 178 26.42 15.34 1.25
C PRO A 178 27.50 14.48 1.90
N GLN A 179 28.75 14.88 1.76
CA GLN A 179 29.83 14.32 2.57
C GLN A 179 29.51 14.63 4.03
N THR A 180 29.23 13.60 4.81
CA THR A 180 29.14 13.69 6.25
C THR A 180 30.45 14.22 6.78
N ALA A 181 30.41 15.42 7.34
CA ALA A 181 31.49 15.97 8.14
C ALA A 181 31.67 15.04 9.35
N SER A 182 32.86 14.49 9.45
CA SER A 182 33.44 13.88 10.63
C SER A 182 33.70 14.95 11.66
N GLU A 183 33.07 14.89 12.84
CA GLU A 183 33.63 15.20 14.13
C GLU A 183 32.80 14.54 15.23
#